data_cfb1bc6099644882ce1e32c4d9a65000
#
_entry.id   cfb1bc6099644882ce1e32c4d9a65000
#
_cell.length_a   1.000
_cell.length_b   1.000
_cell.length_c   1.000
_cell.angle_alpha   90.00
_cell.angle_beta   90.00
_cell.angle_gamma   90.00
#
_symmetry.space_group_name_H-M   'P 1'
#
loop_
_entity.id
_entity.type
_entity.pdbx_description
1 polymer ?
#
loop_
_entity_poly.entity_id
_entity_poly.type
_entity_poly.pdbx_seq_one_letter_code
_entity_poly.pdbx_strand_id
1 'polypeptide(L)'
;MDSAEAVELLNKYAGEGKGVSYARRAIVCADRNRPGKIIQIVFFNSVEEAELNNNLDITQNAAAEFSAKVGDVQFTDLDVLAEVSL
;
A
#
# COMPACT_ATOMS: atom_id res chain seq x y z
N MET A 1 8.29 -9.55 7.98
CA MET A 1 8.62 -8.11 7.92
C MET A 1 8.22 -7.48 9.25
N ASP A 2 9.11 -6.71 9.86
CA ASP A 2 8.76 -5.98 11.07
C ASP A 2 8.12 -4.62 10.75
N SER A 3 7.57 -3.97 11.78
CA SER A 3 6.86 -2.70 11.61
C SER A 3 7.78 -1.58 11.11
N ALA A 4 9.03 -1.54 11.55
CA ALA A 4 9.97 -0.51 11.12
C ALA A 4 10.29 -0.63 9.63
N GLU A 5 10.52 -1.86 9.14
CA GLU A 5 10.72 -2.09 7.71
C GLU A 5 9.50 -1.71 6.88
N ALA A 6 8.30 -2.04 7.38
CA ALA A 6 7.06 -1.70 6.67
C ALA A 6 6.91 -0.18 6.52
N VAL A 7 7.20 0.58 7.57
CA VAL A 7 7.16 2.04 7.54
C VAL A 7 8.23 2.60 6.59
N GLU A 8 9.44 2.07 6.63
CA GLU A 8 10.52 2.50 5.73
C GLU A 8 10.16 2.29 4.26
N LEU A 9 9.59 1.14 3.92
CA LEU A 9 9.18 0.85 2.55
C LEU A 9 8.06 1.75 2.09
N LEU A 10 7.08 2.02 2.96
CA LEU A 10 6.00 2.94 2.64
C LEU A 10 6.55 4.33 2.32
N ASN A 11 7.43 4.85 3.17
CA ASN A 11 8.04 6.16 2.97
C ASN A 11 8.92 6.23 1.72
N LYS A 12 9.68 5.17 1.45
CA LYS A 12 10.51 5.08 0.25
C LYS A 12 9.67 5.21 -1.02
N TYR A 13 8.62 4.41 -1.14
CA TYR A 13 7.79 4.41 -2.34
C TYR A 13 6.84 5.61 -2.41
N ALA A 14 6.45 6.18 -1.28
CA ALA A 14 5.74 7.45 -1.27
C ALA A 14 6.60 8.57 -1.85
N GLY A 15 7.89 8.60 -1.49
CA GLY A 15 8.83 9.57 -2.04
C GLY A 15 9.08 9.37 -3.54
N GLU A 16 9.33 8.13 -3.96
CA GLU A 16 9.59 7.80 -5.36
C GLU A 16 8.35 8.00 -6.24
N GLY A 17 7.15 7.79 -5.68
CA GLY A 17 5.89 7.98 -6.40
C GLY A 17 5.41 9.41 -6.48
N LYS A 18 6.08 10.34 -5.81
CA LYS A 18 5.63 11.74 -5.77
C LYS A 18 5.61 12.35 -7.18
N GLY A 19 4.44 12.84 -7.57
CA GLY A 19 4.23 13.40 -8.91
C GLY A 19 3.95 12.38 -10.00
N VAL A 20 4.01 11.08 -9.70
CA VAL A 20 3.78 9.98 -10.66
C VAL A 20 2.61 9.11 -10.22
N SER A 21 2.53 8.78 -8.93
CA SER A 21 1.52 7.89 -8.38
C SER A 21 0.12 8.52 -8.39
N TYR A 22 -0.88 7.68 -8.63
CA TYR A 22 -2.29 8.04 -8.51
C TYR A 22 -2.82 7.85 -7.09
N ALA A 23 -2.06 7.23 -6.19
CA ALA A 23 -2.45 7.03 -4.81
C ALA A 23 -2.60 8.37 -4.10
N ARG A 24 -3.69 8.52 -3.35
CA ARG A 24 -4.01 9.76 -2.63
C ARG A 24 -3.66 9.68 -1.15
N ARG A 25 -3.69 8.49 -0.60
CA ARG A 25 -3.39 8.23 0.79
C ARG A 25 -2.94 6.79 0.93
N ALA A 26 -2.03 6.54 1.84
CA ALA A 26 -1.65 5.17 2.20
C ALA A 26 -1.43 5.10 3.70
N ILE A 27 -1.87 4.00 4.29
CA ILE A 27 -1.62 3.71 5.70
C ILE A 27 -1.03 2.32 5.81
N VAL A 28 -0.17 2.13 6.80
CA VAL A 28 0.39 0.83 7.14
C VAL A 28 0.07 0.54 8.60
N CYS A 29 -0.41 -0.67 8.84
CA CYS A 29 -0.85 -1.10 10.17
C CYS A 29 -0.19 -2.42 10.52
N ALA A 30 0.10 -2.60 11.81
CA ALA A 30 0.47 -3.89 12.35
C ALA A 30 -0.77 -4.49 13.03
N ASP A 31 -1.04 -5.77 12.78
CA ASP A 31 -2.10 -6.48 13.49
C ASP A 31 -1.64 -6.73 14.93
N ARG A 32 -2.31 -6.10 15.89
CA ARG A 32 -1.94 -6.16 17.29
C ARG A 32 -1.98 -7.59 17.86
N ASN A 33 -2.86 -8.42 17.32
CA ASN A 33 -3.10 -9.78 17.80
C ASN A 33 -2.38 -10.86 16.99
N ARG A 34 -1.68 -10.48 15.92
CA ARG A 34 -0.95 -11.40 15.03
C ARG A 34 0.45 -10.83 14.77
N PRO A 35 1.44 -11.16 15.61
CA PRO A 35 2.80 -10.66 15.44
C PRO A 35 3.34 -10.95 14.03
N GLY A 36 3.94 -9.95 13.44
CA GLY A 36 4.52 -10.06 12.09
C GLY A 36 3.55 -9.83 10.95
N LYS A 37 2.24 -9.70 11.21
CA LYS A 37 1.27 -9.41 10.15
C LYS A 37 1.16 -7.91 9.95
N ILE A 38 1.40 -7.49 8.70
CA ILE A 38 1.31 -6.10 8.27
C ILE A 38 0.16 -5.97 7.27
N ILE A 39 -0.63 -4.92 7.43
CA ILE A 39 -1.72 -4.59 6.53
C ILE A 39 -1.46 -3.18 5.98
N GLN A 40 -1.45 -3.05 4.66
CA GLN A 40 -1.33 -1.75 4.00
C GLN A 40 -2.61 -1.45 3.25
N ILE A 41 -3.12 -0.23 3.41
CA ILE A 41 -4.31 0.22 2.69
C ILE A 41 -3.93 1.44 1.87
N VAL A 42 -4.19 1.38 0.57
CA VAL A 42 -3.91 2.46 -0.37
C VAL A 42 -5.22 2.98 -0.93
N PHE A 43 -5.39 4.29 -0.91
CA PHE A 43 -6.62 4.95 -1.34
C PHE A 43 -6.42 5.64 -2.70
N PHE A 44 -7.42 5.48 -3.56
CA PHE A 44 -7.48 6.13 -4.88
C PHE A 44 -8.81 6.86 -5.02
N ASN A 45 -8.86 7.83 -5.94
CA ASN A 45 -10.12 8.56 -6.19
C ASN A 45 -11.11 7.77 -7.06
N SER A 46 -10.62 6.79 -7.82
CA SER A 46 -11.47 5.99 -8.70
C SER A 46 -10.84 4.63 -8.99
N VAL A 47 -11.64 3.70 -9.48
CA VAL A 47 -11.16 2.40 -9.95
C VAL A 47 -10.18 2.59 -11.12
N GLU A 48 -10.46 3.52 -12.03
CA GLU A 48 -9.61 3.82 -13.18
C GLU A 48 -8.22 4.29 -12.73
N GLU A 49 -8.14 5.18 -11.73
CA GLU A 49 -6.86 5.63 -11.18
C GLU A 49 -6.10 4.50 -10.51
N ALA A 50 -6.80 3.61 -9.79
CA ALA A 50 -6.17 2.45 -9.18
C ALA A 50 -5.56 1.53 -10.24
N GLU A 51 -6.26 1.30 -11.34
CA GLU A 51 -5.76 0.49 -12.45
C GLU A 51 -4.54 1.12 -13.12
N LEU A 52 -4.58 2.43 -13.37
CA LEU A 52 -3.44 3.15 -13.92
C LEU A 52 -2.23 3.05 -12.98
N ASN A 53 -2.45 3.18 -11.68
CA ASN A 53 -1.39 3.08 -10.69
C ASN A 53 -0.74 1.70 -10.67
N ASN A 54 -1.54 0.64 -10.82
CA ASN A 54 -1.02 -0.73 -10.82
C ASN A 54 -0.07 -1.01 -11.99
N ASN A 55 -0.17 -0.25 -13.07
CA ASN A 55 0.66 -0.42 -14.26
C ASN A 55 1.93 0.44 -14.24
N LEU A 56 2.12 1.27 -13.21
CA LEU A 56 3.36 2.05 -13.09
C LEU A 56 4.54 1.17 -12.69
N ASP A 57 5.70 1.45 -13.23
CA ASP A 57 6.94 0.72 -12.89
C ASP A 57 7.23 0.78 -11.40
N ILE A 58 7.04 1.94 -10.78
CA ILE A 58 7.26 2.10 -9.34
C ILE A 58 6.34 1.19 -8.51
N THR A 59 5.09 1.02 -8.95
CA THR A 59 4.15 0.12 -8.28
C THR A 59 4.58 -1.33 -8.41
N GLN A 60 5.02 -1.73 -9.61
CA GLN A 60 5.51 -3.09 -9.85
C GLN A 60 6.77 -3.37 -9.02
N ASN A 61 7.67 -2.40 -8.93
CA ASN A 61 8.89 -2.53 -8.13
C ASN A 61 8.56 -2.64 -6.64
N ALA A 62 7.61 -1.84 -6.14
CA ALA A 62 7.16 -1.90 -4.75
C ALA A 62 6.57 -3.26 -4.42
N ALA A 63 5.70 -3.78 -5.29
CA ALA A 63 5.08 -5.09 -5.09
C ALA A 63 6.14 -6.21 -5.05
N ALA A 64 7.13 -6.15 -5.93
CA ALA A 64 8.22 -7.11 -5.95
C ALA A 64 9.05 -7.08 -4.67
N GLU A 65 9.37 -5.89 -4.17
CA GLU A 65 10.15 -5.74 -2.94
C GLU A 65 9.37 -6.23 -1.72
N PHE A 66 8.09 -5.89 -1.61
CA PHE A 66 7.24 -6.40 -0.53
C PHE A 66 7.13 -7.93 -0.57
N SER A 67 6.89 -8.51 -1.74
CA SER A 67 6.80 -9.96 -1.90
C SER A 67 8.09 -10.66 -1.49
N ALA A 68 9.25 -10.10 -1.83
CA ALA A 68 10.54 -10.66 -1.47
C ALA A 68 10.76 -10.67 0.04
N LYS A 69 10.21 -9.70 0.77
CA LYS A 69 10.40 -9.56 2.22
C LYS A 69 9.37 -10.32 3.05
N VAL A 70 8.13 -10.39 2.59
CA VAL A 70 7.05 -11.05 3.35
C VAL A 70 6.70 -12.46 2.84
N GLY A 71 7.12 -12.78 1.63
CA GLY A 71 6.88 -14.09 1.01
C GLY A 71 5.47 -14.22 0.46
N ASP A 72 4.44 -14.12 1.29
CA ASP A 72 3.05 -14.30 0.88
C ASP A 72 2.30 -12.96 1.02
N VAL A 73 1.88 -12.40 -0.11
CA VAL A 73 1.13 -11.14 -0.14
C VAL A 73 -0.24 -11.41 -0.72
N GLN A 74 -1.29 -11.01 0.02
CA GLN A 74 -2.66 -11.09 -0.44
C GLN A 74 -3.16 -9.69 -0.80
N PHE A 75 -3.82 -9.58 -1.95
CA PHE A 75 -4.40 -8.32 -2.42
C PHE A 75 -5.91 -8.42 -2.36
N THR A 76 -6.55 -7.37 -1.83
CA THR A 76 -8.00 -7.27 -1.76
C THR A 76 -8.40 -5.89 -2.26
N ASP A 77 -9.33 -5.85 -3.20
CA ASP A 77 -9.89 -4.60 -3.69
C ASP A 77 -11.12 -4.26 -2.85
N LEU A 78 -11.15 -3.02 -2.35
CA LEU A 78 -12.20 -2.55 -1.46
C LEU A 78 -12.85 -1.31 -2.05
N ASP A 79 -14.17 -1.25 -1.99
CA ASP A 79 -14.91 -0.03 -2.30
C ASP A 79 -15.23 0.70 -1.01
N VAL A 80 -14.85 1.98 -0.93
CA VAL A 80 -15.21 2.81 0.23
C VAL A 80 -16.67 3.21 0.08
N LEU A 81 -17.50 2.75 0.99
CA LEU A 81 -18.95 3.04 0.94
C LEU A 81 -19.31 4.31 1.69
N ALA A 82 -18.57 4.63 2.73
CA ALA A 82 -18.79 5.85 3.52
C ALA A 82 -17.55 6.19 4.33
N GLU A 83 -17.35 7.47 4.58
CA GLU A 83 -16.34 7.97 5.49
C GLU A 83 -16.99 9.04 6.36
N VAL A 84 -16.86 8.90 7.69
CA VAL A 84 -17.49 9.80 8.65
C VAL A 84 -16.44 10.31 9.62
N SER A 85 -16.42 11.63 9.83
CA SER A 85 -15.62 12.24 10.90
C SER A 85 -16.42 12.22 12.20
N LEU A 86 -15.82 11.64 13.23
CA LEU A 86 -16.46 11.52 14.54
C LEU A 86 -15.90 12.50 15.55
#